data_f16e73ed70ea989d292b8e0400eaf2e3
#
_entry.id   f16e73ed70ea989d292b8e0400eaf2e3
#
_cell.length_a   1.000
_cell.length_b   1.000
_cell.length_c   1.000
_cell.angle_alpha   90.00
_cell.angle_beta   90.00
_cell.angle_gamma   90.00
#
_symmetry.space_group_name_H-M   'P 1'
#
loop_
_entity.id
_entity.type
_entity.pdbx_description
1 polymer ?
#
loop_
_entity_poly.entity_id
_entity_poly.type
_entity_poly.pdbx_seq_one_letter_code
_entity_poly.pdbx_strand_id
1 'polypeptide(L)'
;IYSSGITVFKDDSPVPVLMPENEWFQVDVITCAAPYLGGSTTINEGELKQVFIKRIKNILDAAIINQVQTIILGAFGCGAFKNPPKVVAQAFHEVIYEMGYKKYFRRIIFAIKPSGPYCKNIEAFSKRFDMKMMEEQNQKDKDKKISFWEKCRKLIGK
;
A
#
# COMPACT_ATOMS: atom_id res chain seq x y z
N ILE A 1 -14.12 3.07 4.92
CA ILE A 1 -14.16 3.61 6.31
C ILE A 1 -12.82 4.29 6.58
N TYR A 2 -12.85 5.49 7.12
CA TYR A 2 -11.68 6.20 7.62
C TYR A 2 -11.71 6.16 9.16
N SER A 3 -10.60 5.78 9.76
CA SER A 3 -10.43 5.72 11.22
C SER A 3 -9.17 6.51 11.59
N SER A 4 -9.33 7.59 12.33
CA SER A 4 -8.21 8.46 12.75
C SER A 4 -7.63 8.05 14.09
N GLY A 5 -6.35 8.34 14.31
CA GLY A 5 -5.69 8.20 15.60
C GLY A 5 -5.60 6.77 16.13
N ILE A 6 -5.46 5.79 15.25
CA ILE A 6 -5.31 4.39 15.65
C ILE A 6 -3.92 4.16 16.22
N THR A 7 -3.85 3.69 17.46
CA THR A 7 -2.58 3.40 18.14
C THR A 7 -1.99 2.07 17.68
N VAL A 8 -0.78 2.11 17.16
CA VAL A 8 0.03 0.93 16.88
C VAL A 8 0.90 0.65 18.11
N PHE A 9 0.66 -0.47 18.77
CA PHE A 9 1.28 -0.85 20.04
C PHE A 9 1.95 -2.23 20.01
N LYS A 10 1.85 -2.93 18.88
CA LYS A 10 2.54 -4.21 18.66
C LYS A 10 3.49 -4.12 17.48
N ASP A 11 4.56 -4.88 17.56
CA ASP A 11 5.51 -5.03 16.45
C ASP A 11 4.94 -5.85 15.29
N ASP A 12 5.71 -5.99 14.20
CA ASP A 12 5.35 -6.73 12.99
C ASP A 12 6.05 -8.11 12.90
N SER A 13 6.43 -8.67 14.05
CA SER A 13 6.98 -10.03 14.13
C SER A 13 5.90 -11.08 13.77
N PRO A 14 6.28 -12.30 13.38
CA PRO A 14 5.33 -13.38 13.05
C PRO A 14 4.33 -13.66 14.18
N VAL A 15 4.75 -13.48 15.43
CA VAL A 15 3.89 -13.46 16.62
C VAL A 15 4.01 -12.06 17.21
N PRO A 16 3.06 -11.14 16.94
CA PRO A 16 3.18 -9.74 17.33
C PRO A 16 3.32 -9.56 18.85
N VAL A 17 4.38 -8.90 19.28
CA VAL A 17 4.70 -8.62 20.68
C VAL A 17 4.37 -7.17 21.01
N LEU A 18 3.97 -6.93 22.26
CA LEU A 18 3.73 -5.58 22.78
C LEU A 18 5.03 -4.78 22.77
N MET A 19 5.01 -3.62 22.10
CA MET A 19 6.13 -2.68 22.12
C MET A 19 6.18 -1.91 23.45
N PRO A 20 7.35 -1.42 23.88
CA PRO A 20 7.44 -0.43 24.95
C PRO A 20 6.55 0.79 24.65
N GLU A 21 5.92 1.38 25.67
CA GLU A 21 4.97 2.48 25.50
C GLU A 21 5.56 3.70 24.77
N ASN A 22 6.83 3.99 25.00
CA ASN A 22 7.57 5.06 24.33
C ASN A 22 7.81 4.82 22.83
N GLU A 23 7.53 3.61 22.34
CA GLU A 23 7.60 3.24 20.92
C GLU A 23 6.22 3.23 20.24
N TRP A 24 5.14 3.39 21.00
CA TRP A 24 3.81 3.46 20.43
C TRP A 24 3.65 4.71 19.57
N PHE A 25 2.89 4.59 18.51
CA PHE A 25 2.61 5.71 17.61
C PHE A 25 1.20 5.60 17.03
N GLN A 26 0.70 6.73 16.50
CA GLN A 26 -0.63 6.78 15.90
C GLN A 26 -0.53 6.85 14.38
N VAL A 27 -1.52 6.24 13.74
CA VAL A 27 -1.75 6.29 12.30
C VAL A 27 -3.24 6.44 12.02
N ASP A 28 -3.56 6.99 10.87
CA ASP A 28 -4.91 6.91 10.35
C ASP A 28 -5.03 5.69 9.43
N VAL A 29 -6.16 5.02 9.47
CA VAL A 29 -6.41 3.79 8.71
C VAL A 29 -7.59 3.97 7.77
N ILE A 30 -7.39 3.66 6.49
CA ILE A 30 -8.47 3.56 5.50
C ILE A 30 -8.75 2.09 5.23
N THR A 31 -9.94 1.63 5.59
CA THR A 31 -10.41 0.27 5.30
C THR A 31 -11.29 0.27 4.06
N CYS A 32 -10.88 -0.47 3.05
CA CYS A 32 -11.61 -0.62 1.80
C CYS A 32 -11.52 -2.07 1.30
N ALA A 33 -12.64 -2.63 0.86
CA ALA A 33 -12.66 -3.98 0.29
C ALA A 33 -12.22 -3.97 -1.17
N ALA A 34 -11.33 -4.88 -1.56
CA ALA A 34 -11.02 -5.17 -2.96
C ALA A 34 -12.05 -6.13 -3.57
N PRO A 35 -12.22 -6.19 -4.91
CA PRO A 35 -12.95 -7.26 -5.56
C PRO A 35 -12.37 -8.64 -5.20
N TYR A 36 -13.21 -9.64 -5.00
CA TYR A 36 -12.78 -11.00 -4.74
C TYR A 36 -12.91 -11.83 -6.04
N LEU A 37 -11.80 -12.31 -6.57
CA LEU A 37 -11.73 -13.16 -7.77
C LEU A 37 -11.34 -14.61 -7.46
N GLY A 38 -11.41 -15.04 -6.20
CA GLY A 38 -11.04 -16.41 -5.78
C GLY A 38 -12.03 -17.50 -6.20
N GLY A 39 -13.14 -17.15 -6.83
CA GLY A 39 -14.12 -18.07 -7.43
C GLY A 39 -14.09 -18.05 -8.96
N SER A 40 -15.04 -18.73 -9.58
CA SER A 40 -15.14 -18.87 -11.07
C SER A 40 -15.65 -17.59 -11.77
N THR A 41 -15.48 -16.43 -11.20
CA THR A 41 -16.00 -15.20 -11.80
C THR A 41 -15.08 -14.75 -12.94
N THR A 42 -15.52 -14.93 -14.17
CA THR A 42 -14.91 -14.33 -15.36
C THR A 42 -15.34 -12.86 -15.42
N ILE A 43 -14.48 -11.96 -14.97
CA ILE A 43 -14.66 -10.53 -15.17
C ILE A 43 -13.69 -10.05 -16.24
N ASN A 44 -14.17 -9.21 -17.15
CA ASN A 44 -13.31 -8.60 -18.14
C ASN A 44 -12.29 -7.66 -17.47
N GLU A 45 -11.01 -7.70 -17.92
CA GLU A 45 -9.94 -6.87 -17.33
C GLU A 45 -10.25 -5.38 -17.38
N GLY A 46 -10.93 -4.91 -18.43
CA GLY A 46 -11.35 -3.51 -18.55
C GLY A 46 -12.38 -3.12 -17.49
N GLU A 47 -13.39 -3.97 -17.28
CA GLU A 47 -14.39 -3.77 -16.24
C GLU A 47 -13.78 -3.82 -14.84
N LEU A 48 -12.92 -4.79 -14.61
CA LEU A 48 -12.19 -4.92 -13.36
C LEU A 48 -11.36 -3.67 -13.08
N LYS A 49 -10.65 -3.15 -14.09
CA LYS A 49 -9.88 -1.91 -13.97
C LYS A 49 -10.77 -0.73 -13.57
N GLN A 50 -11.95 -0.60 -14.15
CA GLN A 50 -12.90 0.48 -13.79
C GLN A 50 -13.38 0.37 -12.34
N VAL A 51 -13.63 -0.86 -11.85
CA VAL A 51 -13.96 -1.08 -10.42
C VAL A 51 -12.81 -0.64 -9.52
N PHE A 52 -11.56 -0.96 -9.88
CA PHE A 52 -10.39 -0.50 -9.12
C PHE A 52 -10.22 1.01 -9.17
N ILE A 53 -10.36 1.64 -10.32
CA ILE A 53 -10.30 3.11 -10.46
C ILE A 53 -11.28 3.77 -9.49
N LYS A 54 -12.54 3.34 -9.48
CA LYS A 54 -13.55 3.87 -8.57
C LYS A 54 -13.17 3.71 -7.10
N ARG A 55 -12.67 2.54 -6.70
CA ARG A 55 -12.28 2.27 -5.30
C ARG A 55 -11.04 3.04 -4.89
N ILE A 56 -10.03 3.11 -5.77
CA ILE A 56 -8.81 3.88 -5.53
C ILE A 56 -9.12 5.36 -5.39
N LYS A 57 -9.99 5.91 -6.25
CA LYS A 57 -10.48 7.28 -6.09
C LYS A 57 -11.11 7.49 -4.71
N ASN A 58 -12.02 6.62 -4.29
CA ASN A 58 -12.66 6.75 -2.98
C ASN A 58 -11.65 6.69 -1.82
N ILE A 59 -10.60 5.86 -1.93
CA ILE A 59 -9.51 5.80 -0.95
C ILE A 59 -8.76 7.13 -0.90
N LEU A 60 -8.35 7.64 -2.07
CA LEU A 60 -7.59 8.88 -2.14
C LEU A 60 -8.43 10.10 -1.79
N ASP A 61 -9.71 10.14 -2.18
CA ASP A 61 -10.65 11.19 -1.79
C ASP A 61 -10.84 11.24 -0.26
N ALA A 62 -11.00 10.07 0.39
CA ALA A 62 -11.07 10.00 1.84
C ALA A 62 -9.78 10.53 2.51
N ALA A 63 -8.61 10.21 1.97
CA ALA A 63 -7.35 10.72 2.45
C ALA A 63 -7.22 12.25 2.27
N ILE A 64 -7.65 12.79 1.12
CA ILE A 64 -7.62 14.22 0.81
C ILE A 64 -8.54 15.01 1.74
N ILE A 65 -9.78 14.55 1.93
CA ILE A 65 -10.76 15.19 2.83
C ILE A 65 -10.21 15.29 4.26
N ASN A 66 -9.44 14.27 4.68
CA ASN A 66 -8.80 14.26 5.99
C ASN A 66 -7.39 14.86 6.00
N GLN A 67 -6.99 15.58 4.95
CA GLN A 67 -5.73 16.32 4.85
C GLN A 67 -4.46 15.45 5.01
N VAL A 68 -4.55 14.18 4.65
CA VAL A 68 -3.44 13.23 4.70
C VAL A 68 -2.36 13.63 3.69
N GLN A 69 -1.14 13.89 4.15
CA GLN A 69 -0.02 14.25 3.29
C GLN A 69 0.81 13.07 2.81
N THR A 70 0.88 12.01 3.61
CA THR A 70 1.60 10.78 3.29
C THR A 70 0.65 9.59 3.37
N ILE A 71 0.52 8.86 2.27
CA ILE A 71 -0.31 7.65 2.23
C ILE A 71 0.55 6.42 1.90
N ILE A 72 0.33 5.33 2.65
CA ILE A 72 0.96 4.03 2.44
C ILE A 72 -0.08 3.08 1.86
N LEU A 73 0.20 2.54 0.70
CA LEU A 73 -0.67 1.67 -0.07
C LEU A 73 -0.01 0.29 -0.24
N GLY A 74 -0.82 -0.76 -0.33
CA GLY A 74 -0.37 -2.10 -0.70
C GLY A 74 -0.72 -2.46 -2.15
N ALA A 75 -0.38 -3.67 -2.58
CA ALA A 75 -0.90 -4.27 -3.81
C ALA A 75 -2.37 -4.70 -3.58
N PHE A 76 -3.27 -3.73 -3.62
CA PHE A 76 -4.67 -3.82 -3.19
C PHE A 76 -5.42 -4.98 -3.84
N GLY A 77 -5.79 -5.98 -3.05
CA GLY A 77 -6.53 -7.15 -3.51
C GLY A 77 -5.72 -8.18 -4.30
N CYS A 78 -4.39 -8.00 -4.49
CA CYS A 78 -3.55 -8.92 -5.29
C CYS A 78 -3.07 -10.18 -4.53
N GLY A 79 -3.38 -10.27 -3.24
CA GLY A 79 -3.06 -11.45 -2.42
C GLY A 79 -4.17 -12.49 -2.44
N ALA A 80 -4.83 -12.70 -1.29
CA ALA A 80 -5.90 -13.69 -1.11
C ALA A 80 -7.08 -13.49 -2.07
N PHE A 81 -7.35 -12.28 -2.52
CA PHE A 81 -8.46 -11.96 -3.44
C PHE A 81 -8.14 -12.20 -4.92
N LYS A 82 -6.90 -12.61 -5.24
CA LYS A 82 -6.48 -13.10 -6.57
C LYS A 82 -6.61 -12.10 -7.72
N ASN A 83 -6.65 -10.79 -7.45
CA ASN A 83 -6.69 -9.81 -8.53
C ASN A 83 -5.37 -9.74 -9.29
N PRO A 84 -5.39 -9.56 -10.64
CA PRO A 84 -4.20 -9.45 -11.46
C PRO A 84 -3.38 -8.19 -11.10
N PRO A 85 -2.11 -8.33 -10.66
CA PRO A 85 -1.32 -7.17 -10.21
C PRO A 85 -1.11 -6.10 -11.29
N LYS A 86 -1.03 -6.51 -12.56
CA LYS A 86 -0.88 -5.58 -13.70
C LYS A 86 -2.09 -4.64 -13.83
N VAL A 87 -3.30 -5.19 -13.73
CA VAL A 87 -4.55 -4.41 -13.82
C VAL A 87 -4.66 -3.43 -12.66
N VAL A 88 -4.32 -3.91 -11.44
CA VAL A 88 -4.36 -3.08 -10.23
C VAL A 88 -3.32 -1.95 -10.29
N ALA A 89 -2.09 -2.26 -10.69
CA ALA A 89 -1.03 -1.25 -10.87
C ALA A 89 -1.39 -0.21 -11.92
N GLN A 90 -2.03 -0.63 -13.03
CA GLN A 90 -2.55 0.29 -14.05
C GLN A 90 -3.62 1.23 -13.49
N ALA A 91 -4.58 0.69 -12.73
CA ALA A 91 -5.65 1.51 -12.13
C ALA A 91 -5.08 2.55 -11.16
N PHE A 92 -4.12 2.16 -10.31
CA PHE A 92 -3.41 3.12 -9.45
C PHE A 92 -2.69 4.20 -10.24
N HIS A 93 -1.96 3.82 -11.29
CA HIS A 93 -1.23 4.77 -12.12
C HIS A 93 -2.16 5.77 -12.78
N GLU A 94 -3.27 5.30 -13.34
CA GLU A 94 -4.27 6.15 -14.00
C GLU A 94 -4.83 7.18 -13.01
N VAL A 95 -5.24 6.75 -11.81
CA VAL A 95 -5.78 7.69 -10.82
C VAL A 95 -4.70 8.66 -10.33
N ILE A 96 -3.52 8.16 -9.98
CA ILE A 96 -2.47 8.99 -9.38
C ILE A 96 -1.92 10.01 -10.37
N TYR A 97 -1.61 9.59 -11.60
CA TYR A 97 -0.93 10.45 -12.58
C TYR A 97 -1.87 11.01 -13.64
N GLU A 98 -2.69 10.20 -14.29
CA GLU A 98 -3.52 10.65 -15.41
C GLU A 98 -4.71 11.48 -14.93
N MET A 99 -5.33 11.11 -13.80
CA MET A 99 -6.38 11.91 -13.15
C MET A 99 -5.83 12.98 -12.18
N GLY A 100 -4.50 13.06 -12.01
CA GLY A 100 -3.83 14.15 -11.30
C GLY A 100 -3.90 14.11 -9.77
N TYR A 101 -4.19 12.97 -9.16
CA TYR A 101 -4.25 12.85 -7.69
C TYR A 101 -2.90 13.01 -7.00
N LYS A 102 -1.79 12.81 -7.71
CA LYS A 102 -0.42 12.98 -7.18
C LYS A 102 -0.20 14.32 -6.49
N LYS A 103 -0.79 15.39 -7.00
CA LYS A 103 -0.61 16.77 -6.49
C LYS A 103 -1.13 17.00 -5.08
N TYR A 104 -2.05 16.16 -4.59
CA TYR A 104 -2.63 16.29 -3.25
C TYR A 104 -1.79 15.66 -2.15
N PHE A 105 -0.77 14.85 -2.51
CA PHE A 105 0.05 14.12 -1.55
C PHE A 105 1.51 14.53 -1.65
N ARG A 106 2.12 14.77 -0.50
CA ARG A 106 3.57 14.91 -0.40
C ARG A 106 4.28 13.62 -0.75
N ARG A 107 3.75 12.47 -0.27
CA ARG A 107 4.29 11.14 -0.54
C ARG A 107 3.17 10.11 -0.76
N ILE A 108 3.35 9.28 -1.78
CA ILE A 108 2.57 8.06 -2.00
C ILE A 108 3.58 6.91 -2.01
N ILE A 109 3.40 5.95 -1.10
CA ILE A 109 4.33 4.86 -0.87
C ILE A 109 3.60 3.54 -1.11
N PHE A 110 4.16 2.68 -1.96
CA PHE A 110 3.67 1.32 -2.11
C PHE A 110 4.49 0.36 -1.23
N ALA A 111 3.91 -0.10 -0.12
CA ALA A 111 4.49 -1.10 0.77
C ALA A 111 4.02 -2.49 0.34
N ILE A 112 4.80 -3.16 -0.49
CA ILE A 112 4.49 -4.48 -1.04
C ILE A 112 5.47 -5.51 -0.48
N LYS A 113 4.95 -6.44 0.35
CA LYS A 113 5.76 -7.51 0.93
C LYS A 113 6.12 -8.54 -0.15
N PRO A 114 7.41 -8.89 -0.30
CA PRO A 114 7.81 -9.97 -1.19
C PRO A 114 7.18 -11.32 -0.76
N SER A 115 6.66 -12.07 -1.71
CA SER A 115 6.11 -13.42 -1.50
C SER A 115 7.01 -14.52 -2.09
N GLY A 116 8.33 -14.30 -2.08
CA GLY A 116 9.34 -15.17 -2.66
C GLY A 116 10.28 -14.41 -3.62
N PRO A 117 11.23 -15.13 -4.26
CA PRO A 117 12.24 -14.51 -5.12
C PRO A 117 11.64 -13.81 -6.37
N TYR A 118 10.47 -14.25 -6.82
CA TYR A 118 9.74 -13.69 -7.96
C TYR A 118 8.37 -13.18 -7.53
N CYS A 119 8.33 -11.98 -6.97
CA CYS A 119 7.08 -11.39 -6.52
C CYS A 119 6.39 -10.62 -7.66
N LYS A 120 5.35 -11.23 -8.27
CA LYS A 120 4.56 -10.64 -9.36
C LYS A 120 3.96 -9.27 -9.00
N ASN A 121 3.64 -9.06 -7.73
CA ASN A 121 3.11 -7.77 -7.27
C ASN A 121 4.17 -6.69 -7.37
N ILE A 122 5.38 -6.95 -6.86
CA ILE A 122 6.50 -6.00 -6.92
C ILE A 122 6.85 -5.72 -8.39
N GLU A 123 6.98 -6.75 -9.22
CA GLU A 123 7.28 -6.59 -10.65
C GLU A 123 6.28 -5.68 -11.36
N ALA A 124 4.97 -5.94 -11.18
CA ALA A 124 3.92 -5.17 -11.84
C ALA A 124 3.92 -3.70 -11.43
N PHE A 125 4.08 -3.43 -10.13
CA PHE A 125 4.10 -2.07 -9.60
C PHE A 125 5.40 -1.34 -9.96
N SER A 126 6.57 -1.97 -9.79
CA SER A 126 7.86 -1.36 -10.15
C SER A 126 7.92 -0.98 -11.62
N LYS A 127 7.48 -1.89 -12.51
CA LYS A 127 7.44 -1.63 -13.95
C LYS A 127 6.49 -0.49 -14.31
N ARG A 128 5.33 -0.40 -13.64
CA ARG A 128 4.32 0.61 -13.99
C ARG A 128 4.67 2.00 -13.49
N PHE A 129 5.31 2.10 -12.34
CA PHE A 129 5.66 3.38 -11.71
C PHE A 129 7.10 3.83 -11.96
N ASP A 130 7.87 3.08 -12.76
CA ASP A 130 9.31 3.32 -12.96
C ASP A 130 10.05 3.52 -11.63
N MET A 131 9.62 2.72 -10.62
CA MET A 131 10.20 2.80 -9.30
C MET A 131 11.59 2.17 -9.34
N LYS A 132 12.63 2.98 -9.16
CA LYS A 132 13.92 2.45 -8.76
C LYS A 132 13.69 1.72 -7.45
N MET A 133 13.84 0.41 -7.47
CA MET A 133 13.82 -0.38 -6.25
C MET A 133 14.86 0.22 -5.32
N MET A 134 14.48 0.52 -4.08
CA MET A 134 15.43 0.99 -3.05
C MET A 134 16.30 -0.21 -2.61
N GLU A 135 17.01 -0.83 -3.55
CA GLU A 135 17.86 -2.00 -3.29
C GLU A 135 19.06 -1.67 -2.41
N GLU A 136 19.59 -0.46 -2.52
CA GLU A 136 20.75 -0.03 -1.72
C GLU A 136 20.42 0.17 -0.23
N GLN A 137 19.18 0.51 0.11
CA GLN A 137 18.76 0.69 1.48
C GLN A 137 18.37 -0.64 2.14
N ASN A 138 17.88 -1.60 1.34
CA ASN A 138 17.53 -2.94 1.82
C ASN A 138 18.77 -3.77 2.26
N GLN A 139 19.95 -3.54 1.69
CA GLN A 139 21.16 -4.26 2.10
C GLN A 139 21.64 -3.78 3.48
N LYS A 140 21.60 -2.47 3.74
CA LYS A 140 21.93 -1.89 5.06
C LYS A 140 20.87 -2.17 6.12
N ASP A 141 19.61 -2.36 5.72
CA ASP A 141 18.50 -2.67 6.61
C ASP A 141 18.39 -4.16 6.94
N LYS A 142 18.91 -5.06 6.08
CA LYS A 142 19.03 -6.50 6.39
C LYS A 142 19.97 -6.78 7.57
N ASP A 143 21.01 -5.97 7.71
CA ASP A 143 21.98 -6.11 8.79
C ASP A 143 21.48 -5.60 10.15
N LYS A 144 20.38 -4.81 10.17
CA LYS A 144 19.82 -4.19 11.39
C LYS A 144 18.44 -4.67 11.81
N LYS A 145 17.82 -5.68 11.16
CA LYS A 145 16.44 -6.14 11.49
C LYS A 145 15.43 -4.99 11.74
N ILE A 146 15.47 -3.94 10.92
CA ILE A 146 14.55 -2.81 11.08
C ILE A 146 13.13 -3.27 10.74
N SER A 147 12.21 -3.13 11.70
CA SER A 147 10.82 -3.55 11.54
C SER A 147 10.07 -2.75 10.47
N PHE A 148 9.00 -3.32 9.92
CA PHE A 148 8.10 -2.61 9.00
C PHE A 148 7.60 -1.29 9.61
N TRP A 149 7.21 -1.33 10.86
CA TRP A 149 6.69 -0.16 11.58
C TRP A 149 7.75 0.92 11.80
N GLU A 150 8.99 0.53 12.05
CA GLU A 150 10.11 1.47 12.15
C GLU A 150 10.40 2.15 10.81
N LYS A 151 10.31 1.40 9.70
CA LYS A 151 10.38 1.96 8.35
C LYS A 151 9.24 2.94 8.08
N CYS A 152 8.01 2.58 8.43
CA CYS A 152 6.85 3.46 8.31
C CYS A 152 7.03 4.74 9.14
N ARG A 153 7.49 4.64 10.38
CA ARG A 153 7.75 5.78 11.27
C ARG A 153 8.76 6.76 10.67
N LYS A 154 9.87 6.26 10.12
CA LYS A 154 10.87 7.09 9.41
C LYS A 154 10.31 7.80 8.17
N LEU A 155 9.36 7.17 7.48
CA LEU A 155 8.72 7.72 6.28
C LEU A 155 7.66 8.78 6.61
N ILE A 156 7.00 8.66 7.76
CA ILE A 156 5.96 9.61 8.22
C ILE A 156 6.59 10.86 8.82
N GLY A 157 7.87 10.85 9.21
CA GLY A 157 8.62 12.05 9.57
C GLY A 157 8.48 12.46 11.03
N LYS A 158 8.49 11.51 11.93
CA LYS A 158 8.72 11.73 13.37
C LYS A 158 10.02 11.07 13.80
#